data_0fc94e73eaac906f01ecbfa7cb683bb9
#
_entry.id   0fc94e73eaac906f01ecbfa7cb683bb9
#
_cell.length_a   1.000
_cell.length_b   1.000
_cell.length_c   1.000
_cell.angle_alpha   90.00
_cell.angle_beta   90.00
_cell.angle_gamma   90.00
#
_symmetry.space_group_name_H-M   'P 1'
#
loop_
_entity.id
_entity.type
_entity.pdbx_description
1 polymer ?
#
loop_
_entity_poly.entity_id
_entity_poly.type
_entity_poly.pdbx_seq_one_letter_code
_entity_poly.pdbx_strand_id
1 'polypeptide(L)'
;MALITLKILVIIYLTMSIMTDFSAYATCTETDNCGSDSGAGGGDVFPDITTGQANFNTAYGYHAMGTEITTGDANTIVGYEAGRLINTGSYNTAVGSDSLVALTDGNNNTAIGYKAGATNVTGSGNIFVGYEAGPTSGNVSNKLYIDNSKTNTPLIYGDFSSNTVSINDNLVITGSFSDGNYI
;
A
#
# COMPACT_ATOMS: atom_id res chain seq x y z
N MET A 1 -34.85 -46.16 -13.79
CA MET A 1 -35.01 -44.77 -13.28
C MET A 1 -33.90 -44.41 -12.29
N ALA A 2 -33.62 -45.18 -11.25
CA ALA A 2 -32.63 -44.86 -10.21
C ALA A 2 -31.18 -44.66 -10.71
N LEU A 3 -30.77 -45.34 -11.79
CA LEU A 3 -29.41 -45.27 -12.32
C LEU A 3 -29.12 -43.95 -13.10
N ILE A 4 -30.17 -43.34 -13.67
CA ILE A 4 -30.09 -42.10 -14.42
C ILE A 4 -30.01 -40.90 -13.44
N THR A 5 -30.78 -40.94 -12.36
CA THR A 5 -30.75 -39.93 -11.31
C THR A 5 -29.41 -39.89 -10.59
N LEU A 6 -28.78 -41.04 -10.34
CA LEU A 6 -27.44 -41.09 -9.72
C LEU A 6 -26.33 -40.52 -10.63
N LYS A 7 -26.40 -40.77 -11.93
CA LYS A 7 -25.44 -40.19 -12.88
C LYS A 7 -25.58 -38.69 -13.04
N ILE A 8 -26.80 -38.17 -13.01
CA ILE A 8 -27.04 -36.72 -13.04
C ILE A 8 -26.56 -36.05 -11.74
N LEU A 9 -26.76 -36.67 -10.59
CA LEU A 9 -26.27 -36.17 -9.32
C LEU A 9 -24.74 -36.13 -9.25
N VAL A 10 -24.06 -37.14 -9.76
CA VAL A 10 -22.58 -37.19 -9.83
C VAL A 10 -22.03 -36.14 -10.79
N ILE A 11 -22.70 -35.88 -11.92
CA ILE A 11 -22.29 -34.85 -12.88
C ILE A 11 -22.48 -33.46 -12.26
N ILE A 12 -23.57 -33.21 -11.53
CA ILE A 12 -23.82 -31.93 -10.83
C ILE A 12 -22.77 -31.74 -9.71
N TYR A 13 -22.42 -32.80 -8.96
CA TYR A 13 -21.39 -32.72 -7.93
C TYR A 13 -19.98 -32.48 -8.53
N LEU A 14 -19.67 -33.12 -9.67
CA LEU A 14 -18.38 -32.91 -10.36
C LEU A 14 -18.29 -31.51 -10.98
N THR A 15 -19.38 -30.98 -11.54
CA THR A 15 -19.41 -29.62 -12.07
C THR A 15 -19.37 -28.56 -10.97
N MET A 16 -20.00 -28.80 -9.82
CA MET A 16 -19.86 -27.93 -8.65
C MET A 16 -18.45 -27.97 -8.05
N SER A 17 -17.79 -29.14 -8.02
CA SER A 17 -16.40 -29.26 -7.53
C SER A 17 -15.38 -28.59 -8.48
N ILE A 18 -15.65 -28.54 -9.78
CA ILE A 18 -14.80 -27.83 -10.75
C ILE A 18 -15.05 -26.32 -10.71
N MET A 19 -16.23 -25.87 -10.25
CA MET A 19 -16.54 -24.45 -10.07
C MET A 19 -16.02 -23.87 -8.75
N THR A 20 -15.52 -24.68 -7.82
CA THR A 20 -14.93 -24.17 -6.57
C THR A 20 -13.47 -23.74 -6.73
N ASP A 21 -12.80 -24.09 -7.85
CA ASP A 21 -11.44 -23.62 -8.16
C ASP A 21 -11.40 -22.33 -9.01
N PHE A 22 -12.57 -21.75 -9.35
CA PHE A 22 -12.65 -20.44 -10.00
C PHE A 22 -12.83 -19.32 -8.96
N SER A 23 -12.23 -19.52 -7.80
CA SER A 23 -12.23 -18.54 -6.72
C SER A 23 -10.95 -17.75 -6.77
N ALA A 24 -10.94 -16.67 -7.51
CA ALA A 24 -10.14 -15.51 -7.11
C ALA A 24 -10.38 -14.29 -8.02
N TYR A 25 -11.54 -14.17 -8.58
CA TYR A 25 -12.07 -12.84 -8.84
C TYR A 25 -13.15 -12.64 -7.78
N ALA A 26 -12.79 -11.96 -6.70
CA ALA A 26 -13.80 -11.41 -5.82
C ALA A 26 -14.65 -10.49 -6.68
N THR A 27 -15.75 -11.02 -7.22
CA THR A 27 -16.82 -10.20 -7.76
C THR A 27 -17.47 -9.53 -6.57
N CYS A 28 -16.99 -8.33 -6.24
CA CYS A 28 -17.73 -7.45 -5.38
C CYS A 28 -19.08 -7.25 -6.01
N THR A 29 -20.15 -7.75 -5.40
CA THR A 29 -21.52 -7.48 -5.84
C THR A 29 -21.90 -6.09 -5.33
N GLU A 30 -22.78 -5.39 -6.04
CA GLU A 30 -23.24 -4.03 -5.70
C GLU A 30 -23.83 -3.91 -4.28
N THR A 31 -24.09 -5.03 -3.60
CA THR A 31 -24.64 -5.09 -2.24
C THR A 31 -23.55 -5.19 -1.16
N ASP A 32 -22.31 -5.50 -1.51
CA ASP A 32 -21.23 -5.81 -0.56
C ASP A 32 -20.26 -4.64 -0.33
N ASN A 33 -20.57 -3.47 -0.84
CA ASN A 33 -19.83 -2.22 -0.61
C ASN A 33 -18.28 -2.32 -0.71
N CYS A 34 -17.80 -3.28 -1.49
CA CYS A 34 -16.47 -3.19 -2.04
C CYS A 34 -16.55 -2.03 -3.02
N GLY A 35 -16.01 -0.87 -2.68
CA GLY A 35 -16.15 0.30 -3.54
C GLY A 35 -15.98 -0.06 -5.00
N SER A 36 -16.96 0.26 -5.83
CA SER A 36 -17.09 -0.17 -7.24
C SER A 36 -15.86 0.13 -8.10
N ASP A 37 -14.89 0.83 -7.54
CA ASP A 37 -13.68 1.33 -8.20
C ASP A 37 -12.37 0.78 -7.60
N SER A 38 -12.41 -0.30 -6.81
CA SER A 38 -11.18 -0.94 -6.32
C SER A 38 -10.69 -1.99 -7.30
N GLY A 39 -9.49 -1.81 -7.83
CA GLY A 39 -8.81 -2.73 -8.74
C GLY A 39 -7.80 -3.62 -8.02
N ALA A 40 -7.91 -4.92 -8.19
CA ALA A 40 -6.96 -5.88 -7.60
C ALA A 40 -6.35 -6.78 -8.66
N GLY A 41 -5.08 -7.10 -8.51
CA GLY A 41 -4.37 -8.03 -9.38
C GLY A 41 -3.18 -8.69 -8.65
N GLY A 42 -2.93 -9.96 -8.97
CA GLY A 42 -1.96 -10.79 -8.23
C GLY A 42 -2.62 -11.55 -7.08
N GLY A 43 -2.04 -12.67 -6.62
CA GLY A 43 -2.66 -13.53 -5.61
C GLY A 43 -2.94 -12.82 -4.28
N ASP A 44 -4.00 -13.24 -3.61
CA ASP A 44 -4.45 -12.81 -2.26
C ASP A 44 -4.35 -11.29 -1.99
N VAL A 45 -4.89 -10.50 -2.90
CA VAL A 45 -5.09 -9.06 -2.75
C VAL A 45 -6.47 -8.85 -2.15
N PHE A 46 -6.61 -8.00 -1.15
CA PHE A 46 -7.86 -7.77 -0.40
C PHE A 46 -8.48 -9.04 0.23
N PRO A 47 -7.80 -9.77 1.10
CA PRO A 47 -8.29 -11.05 1.61
C PRO A 47 -9.58 -10.96 2.44
N ASP A 48 -9.92 -9.83 3.00
CA ASP A 48 -11.18 -9.70 3.75
C ASP A 48 -11.66 -8.25 3.91
N ILE A 49 -12.53 -7.80 3.01
CA ILE A 49 -13.29 -6.55 3.21
C ILE A 49 -14.63 -6.93 3.87
N THR A 50 -14.57 -7.41 5.11
CA THR A 50 -15.76 -8.00 5.76
C THR A 50 -16.70 -7.00 6.43
N THR A 51 -16.26 -5.80 6.74
CA THR A 51 -17.09 -4.87 7.54
C THR A 51 -16.93 -3.38 7.20
N GLY A 52 -16.00 -3.02 6.32
CA GLY A 52 -15.65 -1.62 6.07
C GLY A 52 -16.21 -1.06 4.76
N GLN A 53 -16.26 0.24 4.68
CA GLN A 53 -16.59 1.00 3.47
C GLN A 53 -15.30 1.52 2.81
N ALA A 54 -14.34 0.62 2.55
CA ALA A 54 -13.09 0.99 1.89
C ALA A 54 -13.30 1.14 0.38
N ASN A 55 -13.12 2.34 -0.15
CA ASN A 55 -13.41 2.68 -1.54
C ASN A 55 -12.17 3.19 -2.29
N PHE A 56 -12.20 3.08 -3.62
CA PHE A 56 -11.19 3.67 -4.51
C PHE A 56 -9.76 3.16 -4.27
N ASN A 57 -9.60 1.97 -3.71
CA ASN A 57 -8.29 1.37 -3.50
C ASN A 57 -7.82 0.60 -4.73
N THR A 58 -6.55 0.73 -5.07
CA THR A 58 -5.87 -0.06 -6.10
C THR A 58 -4.76 -0.85 -5.45
N ALA A 59 -4.77 -2.19 -5.57
CA ALA A 59 -3.70 -3.02 -5.07
C ALA A 59 -3.27 -4.06 -6.10
N TYR A 60 -1.97 -4.29 -6.20
CA TYR A 60 -1.38 -5.29 -7.09
C TYR A 60 -0.17 -5.95 -6.43
N GLY A 61 -0.21 -7.25 -6.24
CA GLY A 61 0.86 -8.06 -5.65
C GLY A 61 0.35 -8.96 -4.54
N TYR A 62 1.13 -10.01 -4.23
CA TYR A 62 0.78 -10.94 -3.16
C TYR A 62 0.72 -10.21 -1.83
N HIS A 63 -0.38 -10.36 -1.09
CA HIS A 63 -0.69 -9.65 0.16
C HIS A 63 -0.57 -8.12 0.09
N ALA A 64 -0.64 -7.53 -1.11
CA ALA A 64 -0.73 -6.08 -1.23
C ALA A 64 -2.04 -5.61 -0.58
N MET A 65 -1.96 -4.67 0.37
CA MET A 65 -3.08 -4.21 1.19
C MET A 65 -3.81 -5.39 1.91
N GLY A 66 -3.02 -6.33 2.44
CA GLY A 66 -3.38 -7.75 2.67
C GLY A 66 -4.00 -8.11 4.00
N THR A 67 -4.50 -7.20 4.84
CA THR A 67 -5.26 -7.57 6.03
C THR A 67 -6.43 -6.63 6.25
N GLU A 68 -7.32 -6.96 7.06
CA GLU A 68 -8.60 -6.37 7.43
C GLU A 68 -8.70 -4.84 7.20
N ILE A 69 -8.90 -4.41 5.94
CA ILE A 69 -9.24 -3.01 5.66
C ILE A 69 -10.65 -2.76 6.16
N THR A 70 -10.80 -1.81 7.06
CA THR A 70 -12.12 -1.44 7.57
C THR A 70 -12.70 -0.21 6.89
N THR A 71 -11.94 0.86 6.75
CA THR A 71 -12.41 2.14 6.20
C THR A 71 -11.37 2.93 5.42
N GLY A 72 -10.19 2.36 5.13
CA GLY A 72 -9.13 3.06 4.40
C GLY A 72 -9.47 3.28 2.92
N ASP A 73 -9.48 4.53 2.45
CA ASP A 73 -9.89 4.93 1.11
C ASP A 73 -8.72 5.41 0.24
N ALA A 74 -8.89 5.30 -1.08
CA ALA A 74 -8.05 5.94 -2.08
C ALA A 74 -6.54 5.61 -1.94
N ASN A 75 -6.21 4.38 -1.58
CA ASN A 75 -4.83 3.92 -1.53
C ASN A 75 -4.42 3.30 -2.87
N THR A 76 -3.16 3.51 -3.26
CA THR A 76 -2.53 2.85 -4.42
C THR A 76 -1.35 2.03 -3.94
N ILE A 77 -1.47 0.71 -3.97
CA ILE A 77 -0.54 -0.22 -3.34
C ILE A 77 -0.05 -1.25 -4.36
N VAL A 78 1.25 -1.27 -4.64
CA VAL A 78 1.85 -2.17 -5.64
C VAL A 78 3.10 -2.82 -5.08
N GLY A 79 3.11 -4.14 -4.96
CA GLY A 79 4.27 -4.92 -4.53
C GLY A 79 3.89 -6.05 -3.57
N TYR A 80 4.82 -7.00 -3.39
CA TYR A 80 4.69 -8.06 -2.40
C TYR A 80 4.60 -7.45 -0.99
N GLU A 81 3.56 -7.80 -0.23
CA GLU A 81 3.25 -7.29 1.11
C GLU A 81 3.27 -5.74 1.25
N ALA A 82 3.19 -5.00 0.15
CA ALA A 82 3.07 -3.56 0.21
C ALA A 82 1.79 -3.16 0.96
N GLY A 83 1.90 -2.22 1.89
CA GLY A 83 0.77 -1.72 2.69
C GLY A 83 -0.01 -2.79 3.45
N ARG A 84 0.62 -3.95 3.77
CA ARG A 84 -0.04 -5.16 4.27
C ARG A 84 -0.91 -4.94 5.50
N LEU A 85 -0.55 -4.01 6.38
CA LEU A 85 -1.27 -3.75 7.63
C LEU A 85 -2.17 -2.50 7.58
N ILE A 86 -2.35 -1.87 6.40
CA ILE A 86 -3.25 -0.71 6.28
C ILE A 86 -4.67 -1.16 6.64
N ASN A 87 -5.25 -0.47 7.61
CA ASN A 87 -6.59 -0.74 8.12
C ASN A 87 -7.54 0.45 7.85
N THR A 88 -7.28 1.59 8.49
CA THR A 88 -8.08 2.81 8.32
C THR A 88 -7.34 3.91 7.54
N GLY A 89 -6.05 3.69 7.22
CA GLY A 89 -5.22 4.65 6.50
C GLY A 89 -5.73 4.92 5.08
N SER A 90 -5.79 6.19 4.70
CA SER A 90 -6.31 6.65 3.42
C SER A 90 -5.30 7.50 2.64
N TYR A 91 -5.47 7.56 1.31
CA TYR A 91 -4.64 8.37 0.43
C TYR A 91 -3.15 8.01 0.45
N ASN A 92 -2.81 6.75 0.68
CA ASN A 92 -1.43 6.31 0.68
C ASN A 92 -1.04 5.74 -0.69
N THR A 93 0.19 6.02 -1.11
CA THR A 93 0.82 5.41 -2.28
C THR A 93 2.01 4.60 -1.82
N ALA A 94 1.99 3.27 -2.04
CA ALA A 94 3.08 2.37 -1.72
C ALA A 94 3.47 1.56 -2.97
N VAL A 95 4.68 1.73 -3.44
CA VAL A 95 5.20 1.02 -4.62
C VAL A 95 6.54 0.37 -4.28
N GLY A 96 6.56 -0.94 -4.23
CA GLY A 96 7.73 -1.75 -3.89
C GLY A 96 7.39 -2.84 -2.86
N SER A 97 8.17 -3.94 -2.84
CA SER A 97 7.98 -4.99 -1.83
C SER A 97 8.16 -4.41 -0.43
N ASP A 98 7.27 -4.77 0.49
CA ASP A 98 7.24 -4.32 1.89
C ASP A 98 7.16 -2.79 2.08
N SER A 99 6.85 -2.00 1.05
CA SER A 99 6.64 -0.56 1.21
C SER A 99 5.43 -0.30 2.10
N LEU A 100 5.56 0.58 3.09
CA LEU A 100 4.54 0.87 4.12
C LEU A 100 3.96 -0.38 4.81
N VAL A 101 4.72 -1.47 4.89
CA VAL A 101 4.22 -2.78 5.37
C VAL A 101 3.62 -2.73 6.78
N ALA A 102 4.13 -1.86 7.64
CA ALA A 102 3.66 -1.72 9.02
C ALA A 102 2.61 -0.62 9.22
N LEU A 103 2.28 0.15 8.19
CA LEU A 103 1.32 1.26 8.31
C LEU A 103 -0.08 0.71 8.61
N THR A 104 -0.75 1.27 9.63
CA THR A 104 -2.13 0.90 10.02
C THR A 104 -3.12 2.02 9.70
N ASP A 105 -2.95 3.18 10.32
CA ASP A 105 -3.93 4.26 10.33
C ASP A 105 -3.41 5.58 9.71
N GLY A 106 -2.13 5.59 9.28
CA GLY A 106 -1.51 6.77 8.68
C GLY A 106 -2.09 7.14 7.33
N ASN A 107 -2.19 8.44 7.06
CA ASN A 107 -2.79 8.98 5.84
C ASN A 107 -1.78 9.80 5.03
N ASN A 108 -2.05 9.93 3.71
CA ASN A 108 -1.30 10.83 2.84
C ASN A 108 0.21 10.52 2.78
N ASN A 109 0.59 9.26 2.87
CA ASN A 109 1.99 8.86 2.75
C ASN A 109 2.30 8.42 1.31
N THR A 110 3.49 8.74 0.83
CA THR A 110 4.03 8.25 -0.42
C THR A 110 5.32 7.49 -0.15
N ALA A 111 5.37 6.20 -0.50
CA ALA A 111 6.54 5.35 -0.32
C ALA A 111 6.87 4.62 -1.63
N ILE A 112 8.05 4.86 -2.16
CA ILE A 112 8.52 4.28 -3.42
C ILE A 112 9.88 3.63 -3.19
N GLY A 113 9.93 2.32 -3.30
CA GLY A 113 11.13 1.50 -3.12
C GLY A 113 10.90 0.32 -2.17
N TYR A 114 11.82 -0.65 -2.23
CA TYR A 114 11.83 -1.78 -1.32
C TYR A 114 11.90 -1.29 0.13
N LYS A 115 10.94 -1.71 0.97
CA LYS A 115 10.82 -1.32 2.38
C LYS A 115 10.78 0.19 2.66
N ALA A 116 10.45 1.01 1.67
CA ALA A 116 10.29 2.45 1.89
C ALA A 116 9.17 2.69 2.92
N GLY A 117 9.46 3.44 3.99
CA GLY A 117 8.53 3.73 5.07
C GLY A 117 8.10 2.54 5.93
N ALA A 118 8.80 1.40 5.85
CA ALA A 118 8.40 0.13 6.47
C ALA A 118 8.27 0.16 8.00
N THR A 119 8.84 1.13 8.68
CA THR A 119 8.77 1.28 10.14
C THR A 119 7.71 2.27 10.62
N ASN A 120 7.06 2.97 9.69
CA ASN A 120 6.04 3.96 10.03
C ASN A 120 4.69 3.25 10.23
N VAL A 121 4.20 3.22 11.46
CA VAL A 121 2.97 2.51 11.84
C VAL A 121 1.73 3.39 11.72
N THR A 122 1.78 4.61 12.24
CA THR A 122 0.63 5.53 12.31
C THR A 122 0.92 6.94 11.78
N GLY A 123 2.16 7.19 11.32
CA GLY A 123 2.56 8.52 10.84
C GLY A 123 1.89 8.90 9.51
N SER A 124 1.66 10.18 9.33
CA SER A 124 0.95 10.74 8.18
C SER A 124 1.74 11.82 7.45
N GLY A 125 1.42 12.04 6.17
CA GLY A 125 1.99 13.13 5.38
C GLY A 125 3.47 12.96 5.04
N ASN A 126 3.97 11.74 4.93
CA ASN A 126 5.37 11.48 4.68
C ASN A 126 5.65 11.12 3.23
N ILE A 127 6.87 11.40 2.78
CA ILE A 127 7.42 10.95 1.51
C ILE A 127 8.69 10.15 1.79
N PHE A 128 8.72 8.88 1.39
CA PHE A 128 9.86 7.98 1.47
C PHE A 128 10.24 7.50 0.06
N VAL A 129 11.42 7.83 -0.42
CA VAL A 129 11.87 7.44 -1.76
C VAL A 129 13.24 6.79 -1.70
N GLY A 130 13.32 5.55 -2.12
CA GLY A 130 14.52 4.75 -2.23
C GLY A 130 14.48 3.44 -1.43
N TYR A 131 15.53 2.64 -1.58
CA TYR A 131 15.70 1.37 -0.89
C TYR A 131 15.75 1.59 0.63
N GLU A 132 14.83 0.97 1.36
CA GLU A 132 14.68 1.11 2.82
C GLU A 132 14.57 2.56 3.34
N ALA A 133 14.26 3.54 2.46
CA ALA A 133 14.16 4.94 2.84
C ALA A 133 13.18 5.14 4.00
N GLY A 134 13.64 5.79 5.07
CA GLY A 134 12.85 6.06 6.26
C GLY A 134 13.65 5.98 7.57
N PRO A 135 13.02 6.28 8.70
CA PRO A 135 13.69 6.28 9.98
C PRO A 135 14.07 4.86 10.41
N THR A 136 15.10 4.75 11.24
CA THR A 136 15.56 3.46 11.79
C THR A 136 14.50 2.79 12.67
N SER A 137 13.66 3.58 13.32
CA SER A 137 12.54 3.11 14.13
C SER A 137 11.54 4.22 14.42
N GLY A 138 10.31 3.83 14.72
CA GLY A 138 9.25 4.71 15.21
C GLY A 138 8.46 5.41 14.09
N ASN A 139 7.46 6.15 14.52
CA ASN A 139 6.58 6.91 13.65
C ASN A 139 7.12 8.30 13.38
N VAL A 140 6.97 8.74 12.15
CA VAL A 140 7.22 10.13 11.74
C VAL A 140 6.00 10.66 10.99
N SER A 141 5.80 11.97 11.06
CA SER A 141 4.77 12.65 10.29
C SER A 141 5.31 13.93 9.66
N ASN A 142 4.80 14.24 8.47
CA ASN A 142 5.17 15.43 7.71
C ASN A 142 6.68 15.49 7.41
N LYS A 143 7.26 14.35 6.98
CA LYS A 143 8.69 14.24 6.68
C LYS A 143 8.94 13.75 5.25
N LEU A 144 10.06 14.21 4.70
CA LEU A 144 10.64 13.72 3.46
C LEU A 144 11.94 12.98 3.76
N TYR A 145 12.05 11.76 3.25
CA TYR A 145 13.26 10.95 3.23
C TYR A 145 13.57 10.52 1.79
N ILE A 146 14.67 10.99 1.23
CA ILE A 146 15.22 10.45 -0.02
C ILE A 146 16.57 9.86 0.32
N ASP A 147 16.67 8.54 0.27
CA ASP A 147 17.86 7.79 0.60
C ASP A 147 17.78 6.37 0.02
N ASN A 148 18.91 5.69 -0.04
CA ASN A 148 18.99 4.26 -0.36
C ASN A 148 19.34 3.40 0.85
N SER A 149 19.01 3.84 2.04
CA SER A 149 19.25 3.14 3.30
C SER A 149 18.25 3.55 4.38
N LYS A 150 18.14 2.70 5.40
CA LYS A 150 17.34 2.98 6.58
C LYS A 150 18.15 3.83 7.56
N THR A 151 17.80 5.11 7.67
CA THR A 151 18.59 6.09 8.44
C THR A 151 17.72 7.20 9.01
N ASN A 152 18.19 7.83 10.08
CA ASN A 152 17.63 9.07 10.61
C ASN A 152 18.28 10.33 9.99
N THR A 153 19.33 10.14 9.19
CA THR A 153 20.07 11.21 8.49
C THR A 153 20.13 10.90 7.00
N PRO A 154 19.00 10.90 6.28
CA PRO A 154 18.96 10.59 4.85
C PRO A 154 19.70 11.64 4.03
N LEU A 155 20.10 11.30 2.81
CA LEU A 155 20.78 12.22 1.90
C LEU A 155 19.98 13.52 1.72
N ILE A 156 18.65 13.42 1.53
CA ILE A 156 17.75 14.56 1.54
C ILE A 156 16.70 14.32 2.62
N TYR A 157 16.63 15.23 3.58
CA TYR A 157 15.63 15.25 4.64
C TYR A 157 14.77 16.49 4.53
N GLY A 158 13.46 16.33 4.64
CA GLY A 158 12.53 17.43 4.69
C GLY A 158 11.66 17.40 5.95
N ASP A 159 11.32 18.54 6.47
CA ASP A 159 10.29 18.70 7.49
C ASP A 159 9.22 19.66 6.96
N PHE A 160 8.08 19.08 6.54
CA PHE A 160 6.96 19.87 6.02
C PHE A 160 6.29 20.74 7.07
N SER A 161 6.45 20.40 8.37
CA SER A 161 5.87 21.21 9.46
C SER A 161 6.63 22.51 9.68
N SER A 162 7.93 22.53 9.42
CA SER A 162 8.79 23.70 9.53
C SER A 162 9.18 24.34 8.20
N ASN A 163 8.72 23.74 7.06
CA ASN A 163 9.09 24.14 5.70
C ASN A 163 10.61 24.14 5.47
N THR A 164 11.31 23.13 5.99
CA THR A 164 12.76 23.02 5.83
C THR A 164 13.15 21.82 5.01
N VAL A 165 14.22 21.94 4.23
CA VAL A 165 14.91 20.85 3.55
C VAL A 165 16.37 20.89 3.91
N SER A 166 16.93 19.76 4.30
CA SER A 166 18.35 19.57 4.59
C SER A 166 18.97 18.60 3.61
N ILE A 167 20.15 18.92 3.11
CA ILE A 167 21.03 18.00 2.40
C ILE A 167 22.11 17.59 3.41
N ASN A 168 22.13 16.32 3.79
CA ASN A 168 23.01 15.80 4.84
C ASN A 168 24.39 15.37 4.33
N ASP A 169 24.72 15.74 3.09
CA ASP A 169 26.02 15.54 2.45
C ASP A 169 26.36 16.77 1.60
N ASN A 170 27.35 16.67 0.72
CA ASN A 170 27.81 17.79 -0.09
C ASN A 170 26.78 18.20 -1.15
N LEU A 171 26.32 19.43 -1.08
CA LEU A 171 25.55 20.05 -2.15
C LEU A 171 26.52 20.70 -3.15
N VAL A 172 26.58 20.16 -4.38
CA VAL A 172 27.35 20.75 -5.48
C VAL A 172 26.42 21.47 -6.44
N ILE A 173 26.52 22.80 -6.49
CA ILE A 173 25.77 23.63 -7.43
C ILE A 173 26.73 24.00 -8.57
N THR A 174 26.51 23.46 -9.78
CA THR A 174 27.33 23.70 -10.96
C THR A 174 26.87 24.89 -11.81
N GLY A 175 25.77 25.54 -11.41
CA GLY A 175 25.22 26.72 -12.06
C GLY A 175 25.07 27.90 -11.09
N SER A 176 24.43 28.97 -11.55
CA SER A 176 24.13 30.10 -10.68
C SER A 176 23.03 29.78 -9.72
N PHE A 177 23.25 29.93 -8.43
CA PHE A 177 22.20 29.98 -7.43
C PHE A 177 21.61 31.40 -7.43
N SER A 178 20.33 31.55 -7.78
CA SER A 178 19.67 32.86 -7.75
C SER A 178 18.37 32.72 -6.97
N ASP A 179 18.44 33.00 -5.69
CA ASP A 179 17.26 33.11 -4.82
C ASP A 179 16.75 34.55 -4.70
N GLY A 180 17.42 35.50 -5.36
CA GLY A 180 17.08 36.93 -5.29
C GLY A 180 17.43 37.60 -3.96
N ASN A 181 17.98 36.88 -2.99
CA ASN A 181 18.44 37.41 -1.70
C ASN A 181 19.85 36.90 -1.41
N TYR A 182 20.85 37.77 -1.58
CA TYR A 182 22.19 37.52 -1.04
C TYR A 182 22.16 37.73 0.48
N ILE A 183 22.51 36.71 1.23
CA ILE A 183 22.86 36.83 2.64
C ILE A 183 24.30 37.37 2.74
#